data_aa7febc531be75003fda58bc1d95a4b9
#
_entry.id   aa7febc531be75003fda58bc1d95a4b9
#
_cell.length_a   1.000
_cell.length_b   1.000
_cell.length_c   1.000
_cell.angle_alpha   90.00
_cell.angle_beta   90.00
_cell.angle_gamma   90.00
#
_symmetry.space_group_name_H-M   'P 1'
#
loop_
_entity.id
_entity.type
_entity.pdbx_description
1 polymer ?
#
loop_
_entity_poly.entity_id
_entity_poly.type
_entity_poly.pdbx_seq_one_letter_code
_entity_poly.pdbx_strand_id
1 'polypeptide(L)'
;MNREAIFHNPVSNYAFPISYEKFKVRLRAGKGDLDRVTLVIGNKYLWHTRKEVPMEVEGSDELFDYYSYVYPVDDPRVAYYFLLEKGDEQWLYGDSGFAKPELVNVDEDESSAFVNFHFPFINRIDIHKKPSWVNSAVFYQIFPERFCNGNPKLSPENVAPWGTAPDRQIFMGGDLPGITQKLSYLEELGVNALYLTPIFEATSNHKYDTVDYTRIDPHFGDESDLVELINQAHKRGIRVILDGVFNHCGGGFRQFQDVVEHGEESPFRDWFYIREFPVSFDPLNFDSFGDTPYAPRHPGLKNLSEEQLRTACMPKWNTENPQAKEYLLGAVAKWTRMGIDGWRLDVATEVDSHFWREFRETVRGINPDALIIGEFWRNSEAWLQGDQYDGVMNYGVQRAAVEYFAKSAVAPQRFQEILTENLMRYSDAANDSMLNLLDSHDTARFLTVSGGNTARLKNAAAFLFTFVGMPCTYYGTEIGMTGENDPDCRKAFDWEESHWNTDLRTHYQKLMRLRKTRKALQEGTVRFRSQGDLFVMERQLQVELLVTVINNTDCPQNYTLSGNYVRDLLSEKAFEGAQNATVVEVPPFSAMILEK
;
A
#
# COMPACT_ATOMS: atom_id res chain seq x y z
N MET A 1 -34.14 4.57 13.88
CA MET A 1 -33.24 4.34 12.72
C MET A 1 -32.76 5.67 12.16
N ASN A 2 -31.45 5.89 12.07
CA ASN A 2 -30.84 7.07 11.45
C ASN A 2 -30.61 6.83 9.95
N ARG A 3 -31.59 7.17 9.12
CA ARG A 3 -31.53 6.94 7.68
C ARG A 3 -30.43 7.72 6.97
N GLU A 4 -29.99 8.85 7.50
CA GLU A 4 -28.88 9.65 6.92
C GLU A 4 -27.51 8.96 7.08
N ALA A 5 -27.37 8.08 8.07
CA ALA A 5 -26.16 7.30 8.28
C ALA A 5 -26.09 6.04 7.39
N ILE A 6 -27.23 5.63 6.81
CA ILE A 6 -27.31 4.45 5.96
C ILE A 6 -26.78 4.81 4.56
N PHE A 7 -25.81 4.02 4.10
CA PHE A 7 -25.19 4.25 2.82
C PHE A 7 -24.86 2.94 2.10
N HIS A 8 -25.16 2.92 0.83
CA HIS A 8 -24.75 1.90 -0.12
C HIS A 8 -24.58 2.54 -1.50
N ASN A 9 -23.64 2.03 -2.30
CA ASN A 9 -23.41 2.43 -3.68
C ASN A 9 -23.12 1.18 -4.53
N PRO A 10 -23.95 0.85 -5.54
CA PRO A 10 -23.68 -0.25 -6.44
C PRO A 10 -22.47 0.06 -7.34
N VAL A 11 -21.78 -0.97 -7.81
CA VAL A 11 -20.57 -0.85 -8.66
C VAL A 11 -19.48 0.02 -7.99
N SER A 12 -19.14 -0.33 -6.75
CA SER A 12 -18.13 0.35 -5.93
C SER A 12 -17.53 -0.63 -4.91
N ASN A 13 -16.74 -0.12 -3.95
CA ASN A 13 -16.29 -0.88 -2.77
C ASN A 13 -17.43 -1.40 -1.87
N TYR A 14 -18.68 -1.01 -2.12
CA TYR A 14 -19.85 -1.54 -1.45
C TYR A 14 -20.54 -2.68 -2.21
N ALA A 15 -20.29 -2.83 -3.52
CA ALA A 15 -20.81 -3.94 -4.29
C ALA A 15 -19.89 -4.28 -5.45
N PHE A 16 -19.20 -5.40 -5.35
CA PHE A 16 -18.16 -5.81 -6.31
C PHE A 16 -18.04 -7.33 -6.43
N PRO A 17 -17.70 -7.84 -7.63
CA PRO A 17 -17.39 -9.24 -7.83
C PRO A 17 -16.00 -9.58 -7.28
N ILE A 18 -15.93 -10.59 -6.41
CA ILE A 18 -14.67 -11.20 -5.97
C ILE A 18 -14.17 -12.19 -7.05
N SER A 19 -15.13 -12.90 -7.64
CA SER A 19 -14.91 -13.84 -8.74
C SER A 19 -16.20 -13.96 -9.55
N TYR A 20 -16.22 -14.76 -10.62
CA TYR A 20 -17.47 -15.07 -11.33
C TYR A 20 -18.54 -15.72 -10.46
N GLU A 21 -18.13 -16.42 -9.42
CA GLU A 21 -18.98 -17.21 -8.54
C GLU A 21 -19.30 -16.51 -7.23
N LYS A 22 -18.69 -15.35 -6.97
CA LYS A 22 -18.80 -14.63 -5.68
C LYS A 22 -18.93 -13.14 -5.89
N PHE A 23 -20.00 -12.57 -5.34
CA PHE A 23 -20.28 -11.14 -5.35
C PHE A 23 -20.42 -10.64 -3.91
N LYS A 24 -19.66 -9.63 -3.51
CA LYS A 24 -19.74 -9.03 -2.17
C LYS A 24 -20.62 -7.81 -2.17
N VAL A 25 -21.51 -7.73 -1.19
CA VAL A 25 -22.35 -6.56 -0.93
C VAL A 25 -22.08 -6.07 0.48
N ARG A 26 -21.89 -4.75 0.64
CA ARG A 26 -21.74 -4.05 1.91
C ARG A 26 -22.84 -3.01 2.09
N LEU A 27 -23.23 -2.78 3.34
CA LEU A 27 -24.08 -1.67 3.76
C LEU A 27 -23.44 -0.98 4.95
N ARG A 28 -23.39 0.35 4.96
CA ARG A 28 -22.98 1.14 6.14
C ARG A 28 -24.24 1.67 6.83
N ALA A 29 -24.25 1.62 8.16
CA ALA A 29 -25.29 2.23 9.00
C ALA A 29 -24.65 2.91 10.23
N GLY A 30 -25.39 3.73 10.96
CA GLY A 30 -24.93 4.28 12.24
C GLY A 30 -24.58 3.17 13.24
N LYS A 31 -23.53 3.36 14.00
CA LYS A 31 -23.04 2.36 14.97
C LYS A 31 -24.12 2.00 15.99
N GLY A 32 -24.47 0.71 16.05
CA GLY A 32 -25.51 0.17 16.96
C GLY A 32 -26.93 0.62 16.60
N ASP A 33 -27.15 1.18 15.42
CA ASP A 33 -28.47 1.73 15.05
C ASP A 33 -29.45 0.69 14.53
N LEU A 34 -29.00 -0.40 13.88
CA LEU A 34 -29.86 -1.43 13.32
C LEU A 34 -29.82 -2.71 14.16
N ASP A 35 -31.00 -3.30 14.38
CA ASP A 35 -31.12 -4.58 15.07
C ASP A 35 -30.92 -5.74 14.09
N ARG A 36 -31.32 -5.54 12.81
CA ARG A 36 -31.16 -6.53 11.76
C ARG A 36 -31.07 -5.88 10.39
N VAL A 37 -30.20 -6.44 9.55
CA VAL A 37 -30.09 -6.15 8.11
C VAL A 37 -30.27 -7.44 7.33
N THR A 38 -31.24 -7.47 6.42
CA THR A 38 -31.48 -8.59 5.51
C THR A 38 -31.22 -8.12 4.08
N LEU A 39 -30.34 -8.82 3.38
CA LEU A 39 -30.12 -8.63 1.95
C LEU A 39 -31.09 -9.51 1.18
N VAL A 40 -31.89 -8.91 0.30
CA VAL A 40 -32.76 -9.62 -0.66
C VAL A 40 -32.06 -9.53 -2.01
N ILE A 41 -31.60 -10.66 -2.55
CA ILE A 41 -30.70 -10.71 -3.71
C ILE A 41 -31.03 -11.87 -4.65
N GLY A 42 -30.89 -11.65 -5.96
CA GLY A 42 -31.15 -12.69 -6.96
C GLY A 42 -30.86 -12.24 -8.38
N ASN A 43 -31.24 -13.10 -9.33
CA ASN A 43 -31.19 -12.78 -10.75
C ASN A 43 -32.30 -11.78 -11.10
N LYS A 44 -31.97 -10.65 -11.71
CA LYS A 44 -32.92 -9.59 -12.06
C LYS A 44 -34.05 -10.01 -13.01
N TYR A 45 -33.86 -11.05 -13.83
CA TYR A 45 -34.87 -11.58 -14.75
C TYR A 45 -35.61 -12.81 -14.20
N LEU A 46 -35.12 -13.40 -13.12
CA LEU A 46 -35.72 -14.50 -12.40
C LEU A 46 -35.99 -14.10 -10.95
N TRP A 47 -36.56 -12.91 -10.75
CA TRP A 47 -36.69 -12.28 -9.44
C TRP A 47 -37.49 -13.11 -8.42
N HIS A 48 -38.39 -13.96 -8.88
CA HIS A 48 -39.12 -14.92 -8.04
C HIS A 48 -38.22 -15.97 -7.36
N THR A 49 -36.96 -16.13 -7.81
CA THR A 49 -35.96 -17.04 -7.20
C THR A 49 -35.04 -16.36 -6.19
N ARG A 50 -35.26 -15.08 -5.90
CA ARG A 50 -34.43 -14.29 -4.96
C ARG A 50 -34.34 -14.97 -3.60
N LYS A 51 -33.25 -14.70 -2.92
CA LYS A 51 -32.96 -15.19 -1.57
C LYS A 51 -32.97 -14.03 -0.58
N GLU A 52 -33.47 -14.29 0.63
CA GLU A 52 -33.38 -13.39 1.76
C GLU A 52 -32.31 -13.93 2.70
N VAL A 53 -31.23 -13.15 2.93
CA VAL A 53 -30.10 -13.57 3.72
C VAL A 53 -29.75 -12.53 4.76
N PRO A 54 -29.49 -12.92 6.02
CA PRO A 54 -29.03 -11.97 7.03
C PRO A 54 -27.62 -11.51 6.69
N MET A 55 -27.36 -10.21 6.88
CA MET A 55 -26.02 -9.66 6.80
C MET A 55 -25.40 -9.58 8.20
N GLU A 56 -24.11 -9.86 8.28
CA GLU A 56 -23.34 -9.76 9.52
C GLU A 56 -22.51 -8.47 9.54
N VAL A 57 -22.22 -7.96 10.74
CA VAL A 57 -21.28 -6.85 10.92
C VAL A 57 -19.87 -7.35 10.60
N GLU A 58 -19.30 -6.87 9.51
CA GLU A 58 -17.92 -7.13 9.08
C GLU A 58 -16.93 -6.36 9.97
N GLY A 59 -17.29 -5.14 10.35
CA GLY A 59 -16.49 -4.29 11.23
C GLY A 59 -17.23 -3.03 11.65
N SER A 60 -16.69 -2.35 12.67
CA SER A 60 -17.24 -1.09 13.17
C SER A 60 -16.11 -0.07 13.33
N ASP A 61 -16.35 1.15 12.87
CA ASP A 61 -15.48 2.29 13.16
C ASP A 61 -16.06 3.15 14.33
N GLU A 62 -15.64 4.40 14.45
CA GLU A 62 -16.14 5.30 15.49
C GLU A 62 -17.64 5.61 15.34
N LEU A 63 -18.11 5.76 14.11
CA LEU A 63 -19.45 6.28 13.80
C LEU A 63 -20.37 5.23 13.17
N PHE A 64 -19.83 4.22 12.51
CA PHE A 64 -20.57 3.32 11.64
C PHE A 64 -20.32 1.85 11.93
N ASP A 65 -21.35 1.03 11.67
CA ASP A 65 -21.26 -0.40 11.46
C ASP A 65 -21.33 -0.71 9.96
N TYR A 66 -20.50 -1.66 9.51
CA TYR A 66 -20.44 -2.14 8.14
C TYR A 66 -20.95 -3.57 8.11
N TYR A 67 -22.10 -3.75 7.47
CA TYR A 67 -22.72 -5.05 7.24
C TYR A 67 -22.24 -5.61 5.91
N SER A 68 -22.00 -6.90 5.81
CA SER A 68 -21.61 -7.53 4.56
C SER A 68 -22.21 -8.92 4.36
N TYR A 69 -22.27 -9.31 3.09
CA TYR A 69 -22.58 -10.65 2.66
C TYR A 69 -21.87 -11.00 1.37
N VAL A 70 -21.36 -12.23 1.26
CA VAL A 70 -20.79 -12.76 0.02
C VAL A 70 -21.82 -13.68 -0.63
N TYR A 71 -22.45 -13.20 -1.70
CA TYR A 71 -23.46 -13.91 -2.45
C TYR A 71 -22.79 -14.92 -3.41
N PRO A 72 -23.18 -16.22 -3.37
CA PRO A 72 -22.79 -17.19 -4.37
C PRO A 72 -23.58 -16.93 -5.66
N VAL A 73 -22.87 -16.57 -6.72
CA VAL A 73 -23.44 -16.13 -8.00
C VAL A 73 -23.72 -17.34 -8.89
N ASP A 74 -25.00 -17.57 -9.20
CA ASP A 74 -25.42 -18.58 -10.16
C ASP A 74 -25.59 -17.99 -11.58
N ASP A 75 -25.92 -16.69 -11.68
CA ASP A 75 -26.08 -15.93 -12.92
C ASP A 75 -25.45 -14.55 -12.74
N PRO A 76 -24.68 -14.02 -13.73
CA PRO A 76 -23.93 -12.77 -13.59
C PRO A 76 -24.81 -11.49 -13.51
N ARG A 77 -26.13 -11.61 -13.61
CA ARG A 77 -27.09 -10.49 -13.57
C ARG A 77 -27.70 -10.36 -12.19
N VAL A 78 -27.13 -9.52 -11.36
CA VAL A 78 -27.49 -9.39 -9.95
C VAL A 78 -28.35 -8.17 -9.70
N ALA A 79 -29.47 -8.38 -8.98
CA ALA A 79 -30.32 -7.33 -8.43
C ALA A 79 -30.51 -7.57 -6.92
N TYR A 80 -30.68 -6.51 -6.15
CA TYR A 80 -30.85 -6.62 -4.69
C TYR A 80 -31.38 -5.34 -4.06
N TYR A 81 -31.93 -5.49 -2.85
CA TYR A 81 -32.26 -4.40 -1.93
C TYR A 81 -32.03 -4.85 -0.48
N PHE A 82 -32.15 -3.94 0.46
CA PHE A 82 -31.98 -4.22 1.87
C PHE A 82 -33.31 -4.05 2.62
N LEU A 83 -33.61 -4.98 3.54
CA LEU A 83 -34.60 -4.80 4.58
C LEU A 83 -33.91 -4.47 5.89
N LEU A 84 -34.29 -3.35 6.48
CA LEU A 84 -33.65 -2.76 7.66
C LEU A 84 -34.65 -2.72 8.79
N GLU A 85 -34.25 -3.24 9.97
CA GLU A 85 -35.12 -3.35 11.14
C GLU A 85 -34.52 -2.62 12.34
N LYS A 86 -35.36 -1.85 13.07
CA LYS A 86 -35.02 -1.21 14.33
C LYS A 86 -36.28 -1.15 15.23
N GLY A 87 -36.32 -1.96 16.31
CA GLY A 87 -37.53 -2.14 17.10
C GLY A 87 -38.70 -2.58 16.22
N ASP A 88 -39.80 -1.83 16.28
CA ASP A 88 -40.98 -2.09 15.45
C ASP A 88 -40.90 -1.43 14.06
N GLU A 89 -39.81 -0.70 13.77
CA GLU A 89 -39.65 -0.07 12.46
C GLU A 89 -38.99 -1.02 11.47
N GLN A 90 -39.63 -1.15 10.27
CA GLN A 90 -39.05 -1.83 9.13
C GLN A 90 -39.02 -0.91 7.91
N TRP A 91 -37.92 -0.91 7.18
CA TRP A 91 -37.74 -0.15 5.95
C TRP A 91 -37.09 -1.00 4.86
N LEU A 92 -37.54 -0.81 3.65
CA LEU A 92 -36.84 -1.24 2.45
C LEU A 92 -35.92 -0.10 2.01
N TYR A 93 -34.64 -0.42 1.73
CA TYR A 93 -33.67 0.51 1.15
C TYR A 93 -33.16 -0.05 -0.17
N GLY A 94 -33.41 0.68 -1.24
CA GLY A 94 -33.03 0.34 -2.60
C GLY A 94 -32.57 1.56 -3.39
N ASP A 95 -32.42 1.43 -4.70
CA ASP A 95 -31.90 2.47 -5.59
C ASP A 95 -32.72 3.76 -5.55
N SER A 96 -34.05 3.66 -5.42
CA SER A 96 -34.94 4.81 -5.25
C SER A 96 -34.99 5.38 -3.81
N GLY A 97 -34.12 4.88 -2.89
CA GLY A 97 -34.09 5.29 -1.49
C GLY A 97 -34.94 4.41 -0.57
N PHE A 98 -35.58 5.03 0.44
CA PHE A 98 -36.32 4.32 1.49
C PHE A 98 -37.80 4.23 1.19
N ALA A 99 -38.37 3.06 1.37
CA ALA A 99 -39.79 2.83 1.27
C ALA A 99 -40.28 1.93 2.42
N LYS A 100 -41.59 2.01 2.73
CA LYS A 100 -42.23 1.02 3.61
C LYS A 100 -42.50 -0.26 2.81
N PRO A 101 -42.12 -1.45 3.33
CA PRO A 101 -42.28 -2.70 2.59
C PRO A 101 -43.71 -2.97 2.08
N GLU A 102 -44.71 -2.58 2.86
CA GLU A 102 -46.14 -2.72 2.51
C GLU A 102 -46.60 -1.80 1.38
N LEU A 103 -45.81 -0.79 1.00
CA LEU A 103 -46.12 0.17 -0.08
C LEU A 103 -45.45 -0.18 -1.41
N VAL A 104 -44.62 -1.22 -1.44
CA VAL A 104 -43.84 -1.59 -2.63
C VAL A 104 -44.17 -3.02 -3.03
N ASN A 105 -44.70 -3.20 -4.24
CA ASN A 105 -44.90 -4.53 -4.80
C ASN A 105 -43.61 -4.95 -5.53
N VAL A 106 -42.69 -5.59 -4.81
CA VAL A 106 -41.39 -6.05 -5.34
C VAL A 106 -41.50 -7.20 -6.34
N ASP A 107 -42.69 -7.77 -6.53
CA ASP A 107 -42.93 -8.88 -7.44
C ASP A 107 -43.45 -8.40 -8.82
N GLU A 108 -43.78 -7.12 -8.95
CA GLU A 108 -44.12 -6.52 -10.25
C GLU A 108 -42.83 -6.06 -10.96
N ASP A 109 -42.66 -6.43 -12.23
CA ASP A 109 -41.46 -6.14 -13.02
C ASP A 109 -41.11 -4.65 -13.05
N GLU A 110 -42.09 -3.76 -13.17
CA GLU A 110 -41.84 -2.31 -13.17
C GLU A 110 -41.40 -1.80 -11.79
N SER A 111 -42.03 -2.24 -10.71
CA SER A 111 -41.68 -1.84 -9.34
C SER A 111 -40.31 -2.37 -8.94
N SER A 112 -39.95 -3.60 -9.30
CA SER A 112 -38.64 -4.19 -9.00
C SER A 112 -37.53 -3.48 -9.74
N ALA A 113 -37.76 -3.00 -10.96
CA ALA A 113 -36.76 -2.30 -11.76
C ALA A 113 -36.35 -0.94 -11.15
N PHE A 114 -37.25 -0.25 -10.43
CA PHE A 114 -36.98 1.04 -9.79
C PHE A 114 -36.48 0.92 -8.34
N VAL A 115 -36.81 -0.19 -7.67
CA VAL A 115 -36.46 -0.39 -6.26
C VAL A 115 -35.10 -1.02 -6.09
N ASN A 116 -34.76 -1.99 -6.95
CA ASN A 116 -33.54 -2.78 -6.77
C ASN A 116 -32.30 -2.00 -7.17
N PHE A 117 -31.26 -2.10 -6.36
CA PHE A 117 -29.89 -1.88 -6.83
C PHE A 117 -29.54 -2.94 -7.86
N HIS A 118 -28.75 -2.56 -8.86
CA HIS A 118 -28.33 -3.48 -9.90
C HIS A 118 -26.80 -3.54 -10.02
N PHE A 119 -26.28 -4.77 -10.11
CA PHE A 119 -25.03 -5.02 -10.80
C PHE A 119 -25.40 -5.66 -12.14
N PRO A 120 -25.42 -4.87 -13.23
CA PRO A 120 -26.17 -5.26 -14.43
C PRO A 120 -25.67 -6.56 -15.07
N PHE A 121 -24.36 -6.77 -15.03
CA PHE A 121 -23.71 -7.98 -15.53
C PHE A 121 -22.27 -8.06 -15.02
N ILE A 122 -21.85 -9.17 -14.43
CA ILE A 122 -20.50 -9.38 -13.97
C ILE A 122 -19.63 -9.77 -15.18
N ASN A 123 -18.79 -8.85 -15.66
CA ASN A 123 -17.81 -9.10 -16.70
C ASN A 123 -16.45 -9.48 -16.10
N ARG A 124 -15.59 -10.06 -16.94
CA ARG A 124 -14.21 -10.40 -16.49
C ARG A 124 -13.39 -9.20 -16.10
N ILE A 125 -13.67 -8.04 -16.69
CA ILE A 125 -12.98 -6.79 -16.42
C ILE A 125 -13.40 -6.17 -15.09
N ASP A 126 -14.62 -6.48 -14.62
CA ASP A 126 -15.14 -5.98 -13.34
C ASP A 126 -14.46 -6.65 -12.12
N ILE A 127 -13.80 -7.79 -12.35
CA ILE A 127 -13.10 -8.52 -11.30
C ILE A 127 -11.70 -7.93 -11.14
N HIS A 128 -11.43 -7.27 -10.01
CA HIS A 128 -10.11 -6.76 -9.70
C HIS A 128 -9.11 -7.91 -9.57
N LYS A 129 -8.23 -8.06 -10.56
CA LYS A 129 -7.20 -9.10 -10.60
C LYS A 129 -5.90 -8.57 -10.03
N LYS A 130 -5.55 -9.05 -8.86
CA LYS A 130 -4.21 -8.84 -8.28
C LYS A 130 -3.22 -9.91 -8.80
N PRO A 131 -1.90 -9.63 -8.79
CA PRO A 131 -0.90 -10.64 -9.09
C PRO A 131 -0.98 -11.85 -8.16
N SER A 132 -0.66 -13.03 -8.69
CA SER A 132 -0.82 -14.31 -7.96
C SER A 132 0.03 -14.40 -6.69
N TRP A 133 1.15 -13.70 -6.65
CA TRP A 133 2.15 -13.73 -5.56
C TRP A 133 1.91 -12.71 -4.43
N VAL A 134 1.00 -11.75 -4.62
CA VAL A 134 0.75 -10.63 -3.69
C VAL A 134 0.45 -11.10 -2.27
N ASN A 135 -0.40 -12.11 -2.11
CA ASN A 135 -0.82 -12.57 -0.78
C ASN A 135 0.33 -13.08 0.10
N SER A 136 1.38 -13.64 -0.52
CA SER A 136 2.57 -14.14 0.18
C SER A 136 3.76 -13.20 0.14
N ALA A 137 3.59 -11.99 -0.44
CA ALA A 137 4.66 -11.01 -0.56
C ALA A 137 5.13 -10.51 0.80
N VAL A 138 6.45 -10.41 0.92
CA VAL A 138 7.19 -9.78 2.01
C VAL A 138 8.19 -8.84 1.36
N PHE A 139 7.85 -7.57 1.36
CA PHE A 139 8.64 -6.54 0.70
C PHE A 139 9.80 -6.03 1.55
N TYR A 140 10.85 -5.64 0.85
CA TYR A 140 11.97 -4.91 1.41
C TYR A 140 12.28 -3.72 0.51
N GLN A 141 12.17 -2.52 1.05
CA GLN A 141 12.45 -1.28 0.32
C GLN A 141 13.92 -0.95 0.41
N ILE A 142 14.56 -0.73 -0.73
CA ILE A 142 15.97 -0.37 -0.85
C ILE A 142 16.10 1.02 -1.46
N PHE A 143 16.94 1.86 -0.83
CA PHE A 143 17.49 3.07 -1.42
C PHE A 143 18.87 2.70 -2.00
N PRO A 144 19.00 2.46 -3.33
CA PRO A 144 20.19 1.82 -3.92
C PRO A 144 21.50 2.51 -3.54
N GLU A 145 21.53 3.83 -3.60
CA GLU A 145 22.70 4.65 -3.31
C GLU A 145 23.23 4.49 -1.86
N ARG A 146 22.39 3.99 -0.94
CA ARG A 146 22.68 3.86 0.50
C ARG A 146 22.72 2.41 0.99
N PHE A 147 22.53 1.43 0.11
CA PHE A 147 22.41 0.04 0.55
C PHE A 147 23.74 -0.71 0.58
N CYS A 148 24.46 -0.77 -0.55
CA CYS A 148 25.75 -1.42 -0.62
C CYS A 148 26.54 -0.93 -1.85
N ASN A 149 27.80 -0.55 -1.67
CA ASN A 149 28.73 -0.27 -2.75
C ASN A 149 29.39 -1.59 -3.19
N GLY A 150 28.91 -2.17 -4.27
CA GLY A 150 29.39 -3.46 -4.80
C GLY A 150 30.51 -3.32 -5.83
N ASN A 151 30.53 -2.20 -6.55
CA ASN A 151 31.55 -1.91 -7.56
C ASN A 151 32.04 -0.45 -7.43
N PRO A 152 33.09 -0.19 -6.64
CA PRO A 152 33.59 1.17 -6.41
C PRO A 152 34.01 1.93 -7.67
N LYS A 153 34.16 1.26 -8.83
CA LYS A 153 34.47 1.92 -10.10
C LYS A 153 33.27 2.67 -10.70
N LEU A 154 32.07 2.36 -10.24
CA LEU A 154 30.85 3.05 -10.65
C LEU A 154 30.60 4.33 -9.83
N SER A 155 31.24 4.42 -8.66
CA SER A 155 31.05 5.57 -7.76
C SER A 155 31.51 6.87 -8.40
N PRO A 156 30.81 8.01 -8.16
CA PRO A 156 31.26 9.31 -8.64
C PRO A 156 32.62 9.71 -8.01
N GLU A 157 33.35 10.62 -8.67
CA GLU A 157 34.67 11.05 -8.21
C GLU A 157 34.68 11.64 -6.79
N ASN A 158 33.57 12.27 -6.39
CA ASN A 158 33.37 12.92 -5.09
C ASN A 158 32.61 12.05 -4.08
N VAL A 159 32.64 10.73 -4.24
CA VAL A 159 31.96 9.81 -3.31
C VAL A 159 32.49 9.97 -1.89
N ALA A 160 31.59 10.12 -0.93
CA ALA A 160 31.96 10.20 0.49
C ALA A 160 32.26 8.79 1.07
N PRO A 161 33.05 8.70 2.13
CA PRO A 161 33.24 7.44 2.83
C PRO A 161 31.90 6.81 3.26
N TRP A 162 31.78 5.49 3.12
CA TRP A 162 30.58 4.76 3.53
C TRP A 162 30.26 5.00 5.01
N GLY A 163 29.01 5.35 5.30
CA GLY A 163 28.57 5.68 6.66
C GLY A 163 28.75 7.15 7.06
N THR A 164 29.22 8.03 6.15
CA THR A 164 29.19 9.48 6.36
C THR A 164 27.76 9.93 6.71
N ALA A 165 27.63 10.97 7.56
CA ALA A 165 26.32 11.55 7.87
C ALA A 165 25.61 11.95 6.57
N PRO A 166 24.33 11.54 6.38
CA PRO A 166 23.64 11.76 5.12
C PRO A 166 23.34 13.24 4.87
N ASP A 167 23.50 13.65 3.63
CA ASP A 167 23.11 14.94 3.11
C ASP A 167 22.50 14.76 1.73
N ARG A 168 21.72 15.72 1.25
CA ARG A 168 21.05 15.64 -0.05
C ARG A 168 22.00 15.67 -1.24
N GLN A 169 23.21 16.15 -1.08
CA GLN A 169 24.23 16.28 -2.13
C GLN A 169 25.35 15.23 -2.03
N ILE A 170 25.40 14.46 -0.94
CA ILE A 170 26.46 13.47 -0.72
C ILE A 170 26.09 12.15 -1.40
N PHE A 171 27.03 11.62 -2.19
CA PHE A 171 26.99 10.28 -2.73
C PHE A 171 27.82 9.33 -1.86
N MET A 172 27.34 8.13 -1.61
CA MET A 172 28.06 7.06 -0.89
C MET A 172 28.38 5.86 -1.79
N GLY A 173 27.84 5.86 -3.02
CA GLY A 173 28.23 4.94 -4.09
C GLY A 173 27.59 3.55 -4.00
N GLY A 174 26.43 3.41 -3.36
CA GLY A 174 25.66 2.18 -3.48
C GLY A 174 25.18 1.95 -4.91
N ASP A 175 25.10 0.68 -5.35
CA ASP A 175 24.88 0.31 -6.74
C ASP A 175 24.09 -1.01 -6.89
N LEU A 176 23.70 -1.37 -8.12
CA LEU A 176 22.99 -2.63 -8.44
C LEU A 176 23.85 -3.88 -8.18
N PRO A 177 25.17 -3.90 -8.52
CA PRO A 177 26.05 -4.99 -8.10
C PRO A 177 26.07 -5.21 -6.60
N GLY A 178 26.04 -4.14 -5.78
CA GLY A 178 25.97 -4.23 -4.33
C GLY A 178 24.67 -4.86 -3.83
N ILE A 179 23.53 -4.51 -4.43
CA ILE A 179 22.26 -5.18 -4.12
C ILE A 179 22.34 -6.66 -4.47
N THR A 180 22.89 -7.00 -5.65
CA THR A 180 23.05 -8.39 -6.12
C THR A 180 23.90 -9.20 -5.15
N GLN A 181 25.01 -8.64 -4.65
CA GLN A 181 25.87 -9.29 -3.66
C GLN A 181 25.16 -9.54 -2.32
N LYS A 182 24.17 -8.74 -1.96
CA LYS A 182 23.43 -8.84 -0.70
C LYS A 182 22.11 -9.63 -0.80
N LEU A 183 21.79 -10.24 -1.93
CA LEU A 183 20.59 -11.05 -2.10
C LEU A 183 20.53 -12.25 -1.12
N SER A 184 21.65 -12.83 -0.75
CA SER A 184 21.69 -13.91 0.26
C SER A 184 21.25 -13.43 1.65
N TYR A 185 21.65 -12.23 2.05
CA TYR A 185 21.17 -11.60 3.29
C TYR A 185 19.65 -11.41 3.27
N LEU A 186 19.11 -10.92 2.16
CA LEU A 186 17.66 -10.69 2.00
C LEU A 186 16.86 -11.99 1.98
N GLU A 187 17.38 -13.02 1.31
CA GLU A 187 16.79 -14.38 1.31
C GLU A 187 16.76 -14.97 2.72
N GLU A 188 17.89 -14.89 3.45
CA GLU A 188 18.01 -15.36 4.84
C GLU A 188 17.09 -14.62 5.79
N LEU A 189 16.92 -13.30 5.59
CA LEU A 189 15.97 -12.48 6.34
C LEU A 189 14.52 -12.94 6.13
N GLY A 190 14.20 -13.47 4.95
CA GLY A 190 12.88 -13.98 4.59
C GLY A 190 12.14 -13.12 3.57
N VAL A 191 12.81 -12.15 2.97
CA VAL A 191 12.29 -11.28 1.89
C VAL A 191 11.99 -12.10 0.64
N ASN A 192 10.90 -11.78 -0.08
CA ASN A 192 10.60 -12.34 -1.38
C ASN A 192 10.13 -11.31 -2.42
N ALA A 193 10.20 -10.02 -2.08
CA ALA A 193 9.96 -8.93 -3.02
C ALA A 193 10.83 -7.70 -2.66
N LEU A 194 11.47 -7.10 -3.64
CA LEU A 194 12.26 -5.87 -3.51
C LEU A 194 11.49 -4.71 -4.14
N TYR A 195 11.47 -3.58 -3.44
CA TYR A 195 11.12 -2.30 -4.01
C TYR A 195 12.37 -1.42 -4.02
N LEU A 196 12.85 -1.06 -5.20
CA LEU A 196 13.98 -0.18 -5.41
C LEU A 196 13.47 1.25 -5.66
N THR A 197 13.96 2.24 -4.89
CA THR A 197 13.75 3.65 -5.26
C THR A 197 14.42 3.94 -6.61
N PRO A 198 14.17 5.08 -7.29
CA PRO A 198 14.50 5.25 -8.70
C PRO A 198 15.96 4.88 -9.03
N ILE A 199 16.15 4.24 -10.20
CA ILE A 199 17.46 3.78 -10.67
C ILE A 199 17.86 4.39 -12.01
N PHE A 200 17.01 5.22 -12.63
CA PHE A 200 17.27 5.81 -13.93
C PHE A 200 18.22 6.99 -13.83
N GLU A 201 18.85 7.32 -14.98
CA GLU A 201 19.83 8.40 -15.04
C GLU A 201 19.27 9.71 -14.50
N ALA A 202 19.97 10.31 -13.51
CA ALA A 202 19.54 11.51 -12.80
C ALA A 202 20.73 12.22 -12.18
N THR A 203 20.57 13.48 -11.80
CA THR A 203 21.67 14.29 -11.24
C THR A 203 21.84 14.11 -9.73
N SER A 204 20.76 13.82 -9.01
CA SER A 204 20.77 13.64 -7.55
C SER A 204 21.16 12.23 -7.11
N ASN A 205 21.42 12.07 -5.80
CA ASN A 205 21.62 10.76 -5.18
C ASN A 205 20.32 9.95 -5.04
N HIS A 206 19.17 10.63 -4.99
CA HIS A 206 17.85 10.00 -4.84
C HIS A 206 17.19 9.59 -6.17
N LYS A 207 17.63 10.15 -7.31
CA LYS A 207 17.19 9.84 -8.68
C LYS A 207 15.73 10.16 -9.01
N TYR A 208 15.00 10.89 -8.15
CA TYR A 208 13.65 11.37 -8.47
C TYR A 208 13.65 12.48 -9.53
N ASP A 209 14.79 13.10 -9.80
CA ASP A 209 15.03 14.06 -10.88
C ASP A 209 15.52 13.37 -12.16
N THR A 210 14.78 12.39 -12.66
CA THR A 210 15.16 11.58 -13.82
C THR A 210 15.41 12.42 -15.07
N VAL A 211 16.59 12.26 -15.69
CA VAL A 211 16.99 12.96 -16.93
C VAL A 211 16.99 12.05 -18.17
N ASP A 212 16.98 10.75 -18.01
CA ASP A 212 16.76 9.77 -19.08
C ASP A 212 16.04 8.53 -18.54
N TYR A 213 14.80 8.32 -18.97
CA TYR A 213 13.96 7.17 -18.57
C TYR A 213 14.36 5.87 -19.25
N THR A 214 15.22 5.95 -20.27
CA THR A 214 15.63 4.78 -21.07
C THR A 214 16.97 4.23 -20.67
N ARG A 215 17.66 4.84 -19.69
CA ARG A 215 18.99 4.44 -19.21
C ARG A 215 19.02 4.30 -17.70
N ILE A 216 19.79 3.33 -17.23
CA ILE A 216 20.16 3.23 -15.82
C ILE A 216 21.22 4.30 -15.53
N ASP A 217 21.18 4.87 -14.32
CA ASP A 217 22.20 5.80 -13.87
C ASP A 217 23.58 5.13 -13.90
N PRO A 218 24.58 5.74 -14.55
CA PRO A 218 25.92 5.14 -14.68
C PRO A 218 26.61 4.87 -13.33
N HIS A 219 26.20 5.55 -12.26
CA HIS A 219 26.71 5.27 -10.92
C HIS A 219 26.06 4.07 -10.26
N PHE A 220 24.94 3.57 -10.81
CA PHE A 220 24.29 2.34 -10.36
C PHE A 220 24.67 1.12 -11.19
N GLY A 221 25.25 1.32 -12.37
CA GLY A 221 25.61 0.27 -13.31
C GLY A 221 24.95 0.45 -14.68
N ASP A 222 24.69 -0.64 -15.35
CA ASP A 222 24.07 -0.66 -16.66
C ASP A 222 22.91 -1.69 -16.74
N GLU A 223 22.36 -1.86 -17.95
CA GLU A 223 21.27 -2.82 -18.18
C GLU A 223 21.68 -4.27 -17.87
N SER A 224 22.95 -4.63 -18.03
CA SER A 224 23.43 -5.98 -17.69
C SER A 224 23.45 -6.22 -16.19
N ASP A 225 23.76 -5.20 -15.38
CA ASP A 225 23.72 -5.27 -13.92
C ASP A 225 22.27 -5.43 -13.41
N LEU A 226 21.30 -4.73 -14.03
CA LEU A 226 19.89 -4.91 -13.70
C LEU A 226 19.39 -6.31 -14.07
N VAL A 227 19.72 -6.80 -15.26
CA VAL A 227 19.36 -8.16 -15.71
C VAL A 227 19.96 -9.21 -14.78
N GLU A 228 21.22 -9.03 -14.36
CA GLU A 228 21.86 -9.94 -13.40
C GLU A 228 21.15 -9.89 -12.03
N LEU A 229 20.83 -8.70 -11.52
CA LEU A 229 20.07 -8.55 -10.28
C LEU A 229 18.72 -9.29 -10.38
N ILE A 230 17.93 -9.07 -11.43
CA ILE A 230 16.64 -9.72 -11.64
C ILE A 230 16.81 -11.24 -11.69
N ASN A 231 17.76 -11.73 -12.48
CA ASN A 231 18.00 -13.18 -12.63
C ASN A 231 18.41 -13.83 -11.31
N GLN A 232 19.29 -13.19 -10.53
CA GLN A 232 19.74 -13.71 -9.25
C GLN A 232 18.66 -13.62 -8.16
N ALA A 233 17.83 -12.58 -8.18
CA ALA A 233 16.67 -12.42 -7.32
C ALA A 233 15.62 -13.51 -7.62
N HIS A 234 15.26 -13.70 -8.89
CA HIS A 234 14.29 -14.72 -9.31
C HIS A 234 14.73 -16.15 -8.97
N LYS A 235 16.04 -16.48 -9.12
CA LYS A 235 16.57 -17.79 -8.66
C LYS A 235 16.35 -18.05 -7.17
N ARG A 236 16.21 -16.99 -6.36
CA ARG A 236 15.93 -17.05 -4.91
C ARG A 236 14.45 -16.88 -4.57
N GLY A 237 13.58 -16.79 -5.60
CA GLY A 237 12.16 -16.52 -5.42
C GLY A 237 11.86 -15.10 -4.94
N ILE A 238 12.75 -14.15 -5.21
CA ILE A 238 12.62 -12.73 -4.86
C ILE A 238 12.18 -11.96 -6.12
N ARG A 239 11.07 -11.24 -6.02
CA ARG A 239 10.54 -10.33 -7.04
C ARG A 239 11.24 -8.99 -6.99
N VAL A 240 11.27 -8.27 -8.12
CA VAL A 240 11.88 -6.93 -8.21
C VAL A 240 10.88 -5.96 -8.81
N ILE A 241 10.51 -4.91 -8.07
CA ILE A 241 9.73 -3.78 -8.60
C ILE A 241 10.57 -2.52 -8.61
N LEU A 242 10.36 -1.68 -9.64
CA LEU A 242 11.05 -0.41 -9.81
C LEU A 242 10.15 0.77 -9.46
N ASP A 243 10.78 1.89 -9.10
CA ASP A 243 10.11 3.17 -8.94
C ASP A 243 10.00 3.90 -10.28
N GLY A 244 8.80 4.35 -10.62
CA GLY A 244 8.48 5.08 -11.82
C GLY A 244 8.07 6.52 -11.52
N VAL A 245 8.88 7.47 -11.95
CA VAL A 245 8.66 8.91 -11.73
C VAL A 245 8.03 9.51 -12.99
N PHE A 246 6.71 9.44 -13.13
CA PHE A 246 6.00 9.88 -14.33
C PHE A 246 5.18 11.16 -14.13
N ASN A 247 5.20 11.74 -12.93
CA ASN A 247 4.62 13.05 -12.68
C ASN A 247 5.50 14.19 -13.22
N HIS A 248 6.82 14.04 -13.10
CA HIS A 248 7.81 15.06 -13.46
C HIS A 248 9.09 14.39 -13.97
N CYS A 249 9.96 15.17 -14.59
CA CYS A 249 11.35 14.77 -14.86
C CYS A 249 12.33 15.66 -14.09
N GLY A 250 13.62 15.42 -14.22
CA GLY A 250 14.65 16.35 -13.76
C GLY A 250 14.83 17.54 -14.70
N GLY A 251 15.27 18.67 -14.17
CA GLY A 251 15.58 19.86 -14.97
C GLY A 251 16.65 19.63 -16.03
N GLY A 252 17.54 18.65 -15.85
CA GLY A 252 18.54 18.23 -16.84
C GLY A 252 17.99 17.39 -17.99
N PHE A 253 16.70 17.05 -18.02
CA PHE A 253 16.11 16.28 -19.09
C PHE A 253 16.26 17.00 -20.44
N ARG A 254 16.83 16.31 -21.44
CA ARG A 254 17.28 16.93 -22.71
C ARG A 254 16.19 17.73 -23.41
N GLN A 255 14.97 17.20 -23.49
CA GLN A 255 13.86 17.87 -24.16
C GLN A 255 13.37 19.09 -23.37
N PHE A 256 13.48 19.07 -22.04
CA PHE A 256 13.19 20.25 -21.22
C PHE A 256 14.27 21.32 -21.41
N GLN A 257 15.54 20.96 -21.51
CA GLN A 257 16.63 21.90 -21.79
C GLN A 257 16.46 22.56 -23.17
N ASP A 258 15.97 21.83 -24.18
CA ASP A 258 15.60 22.39 -25.49
C ASP A 258 14.51 23.46 -25.35
N VAL A 259 13.48 23.18 -24.51
CA VAL A 259 12.42 24.17 -24.22
C VAL A 259 12.98 25.41 -23.50
N VAL A 260 13.91 25.25 -22.58
CA VAL A 260 14.58 26.36 -21.89
C VAL A 260 15.36 27.23 -22.87
N GLU A 261 16.05 26.62 -23.86
CA GLU A 261 16.89 27.32 -24.82
C GLU A 261 16.08 27.99 -25.96
N HIS A 262 15.05 27.30 -26.48
CA HIS A 262 14.32 27.74 -27.66
C HIS A 262 12.92 28.32 -27.35
N GLY A 263 12.46 28.24 -26.10
CA GLY A 263 11.16 28.77 -25.65
C GLY A 263 9.98 28.21 -26.46
N GLU A 264 9.16 29.11 -26.98
CA GLU A 264 7.98 28.74 -27.78
C GLU A 264 8.30 28.04 -29.11
N GLU A 265 9.52 28.17 -29.63
CA GLU A 265 9.98 27.54 -30.86
C GLU A 265 10.39 26.06 -30.66
N SER A 266 10.53 25.60 -29.44
CA SER A 266 10.90 24.21 -29.15
C SER A 266 9.82 23.24 -29.61
N PRO A 267 10.17 22.14 -30.31
CA PRO A 267 9.24 21.08 -30.68
C PRO A 267 8.70 20.30 -29.45
N PHE A 268 9.32 20.49 -28.28
CA PHE A 268 8.99 19.82 -27.02
C PHE A 268 8.21 20.71 -26.05
N ARG A 269 7.86 21.95 -26.44
CA ARG A 269 7.18 22.91 -25.57
C ARG A 269 5.92 22.34 -24.90
N ASP A 270 5.15 21.54 -25.63
CA ASP A 270 3.89 20.97 -25.17
C ASP A 270 4.06 19.60 -24.44
N TRP A 271 5.31 19.14 -24.25
CA TRP A 271 5.60 17.95 -23.45
C TRP A 271 5.48 18.22 -21.95
N PHE A 272 5.57 19.49 -21.57
CA PHE A 272 5.55 19.95 -20.18
C PHE A 272 4.45 20.99 -19.98
N TYR A 273 3.96 21.12 -18.75
CA TYR A 273 3.06 22.20 -18.39
C TYR A 273 3.88 23.48 -18.14
N ILE A 274 3.98 24.34 -19.13
CA ILE A 274 4.69 25.63 -19.07
C ILE A 274 3.68 26.76 -19.16
N ARG A 275 3.75 27.72 -18.23
CA ARG A 275 2.77 28.81 -18.10
C ARG A 275 3.20 30.08 -18.82
N GLU A 276 4.51 30.33 -18.90
CA GLU A 276 5.06 31.53 -19.53
C GLU A 276 6.46 31.28 -20.12
N PHE A 277 6.81 32.10 -21.11
CA PHE A 277 8.15 32.09 -21.73
C PHE A 277 8.76 33.51 -21.65
N PRO A 278 10.10 33.62 -21.51
CA PRO A 278 11.05 32.49 -21.36
C PRO A 278 10.85 31.76 -20.02
N VAL A 279 11.21 30.47 -19.98
CA VAL A 279 11.18 29.69 -18.74
C VAL A 279 12.07 30.36 -17.69
N SER A 280 11.49 30.68 -16.53
CA SER A 280 12.20 31.35 -15.44
C SER A 280 12.61 30.34 -14.36
N PHE A 281 13.86 30.45 -13.90
CA PHE A 281 14.38 29.72 -12.74
C PHE A 281 14.47 30.59 -11.48
N ASP A 282 13.67 31.66 -11.41
CA ASP A 282 13.55 32.45 -10.18
C ASP A 282 12.94 31.60 -9.06
N PRO A 283 13.65 31.39 -7.94
CA PRO A 283 13.12 30.62 -6.81
C PRO A 283 11.88 31.25 -6.16
N LEU A 284 11.52 32.47 -6.54
CA LEU A 284 10.30 33.14 -6.11
C LEU A 284 9.16 33.01 -7.14
N ASN A 285 9.45 32.56 -8.36
CA ASN A 285 8.48 32.42 -9.45
C ASN A 285 8.65 31.09 -10.19
N PHE A 286 8.36 30.00 -9.50
CA PHE A 286 8.33 28.65 -10.07
C PHE A 286 7.10 28.36 -10.94
N ASP A 287 6.25 29.34 -11.16
CA ASP A 287 5.01 29.17 -11.90
C ASP A 287 5.21 29.06 -13.41
N SER A 288 6.42 29.32 -13.93
CA SER A 288 6.66 29.32 -15.37
C SER A 288 6.67 27.92 -16.02
N PHE A 289 6.95 26.85 -15.28
CA PHE A 289 7.02 25.49 -15.82
C PHE A 289 6.16 24.46 -15.06
N GLY A 290 5.03 24.91 -14.49
CA GLY A 290 4.05 24.01 -13.87
C GLY A 290 4.67 22.98 -12.96
N ASP A 291 4.74 23.32 -11.79
CA ASP A 291 4.68 22.65 -10.52
C ASP A 291 5.65 21.56 -10.15
N THR A 292 6.51 21.94 -9.25
CA THR A 292 6.80 21.09 -8.12
C THR A 292 6.29 21.80 -6.86
N PRO A 293 5.33 21.22 -6.12
CA PRO A 293 4.79 21.83 -4.90
C PRO A 293 5.83 22.06 -3.81
N TYR A 294 7.04 21.51 -3.98
CA TYR A 294 8.14 21.61 -3.02
C TYR A 294 9.12 22.75 -3.29
N ALA A 295 9.29 23.16 -4.54
CA ALA A 295 10.30 24.12 -4.93
C ALA A 295 10.18 25.51 -4.24
N PRO A 296 9.02 26.19 -4.24
CA PRO A 296 8.91 27.52 -3.63
C PRO A 296 8.96 27.52 -2.11
N ARG A 297 8.71 26.38 -1.48
CA ARG A 297 8.57 26.25 -0.02
C ARG A 297 9.85 25.79 0.67
N HIS A 298 10.87 25.38 -0.09
CA HIS A 298 12.08 24.84 0.49
C HIS A 298 13.07 25.98 0.80
N PRO A 299 13.41 26.22 2.09
CA PRO A 299 14.33 27.33 2.46
C PRO A 299 15.69 27.27 1.79
N GLY A 300 16.16 26.05 1.44
CA GLY A 300 17.47 25.83 0.82
C GLY A 300 17.55 26.30 -0.64
N LEU A 301 16.44 26.40 -1.37
CA LEU A 301 16.42 26.79 -2.77
C LEU A 301 16.74 28.28 -2.96
N LYS A 302 16.45 29.12 -1.98
CA LYS A 302 16.69 30.57 -2.04
C LYS A 302 18.17 30.97 -2.18
N ASN A 303 19.08 30.04 -1.88
CA ASN A 303 20.52 30.26 -1.91
C ASN A 303 21.21 29.57 -3.09
N LEU A 304 20.45 28.91 -3.98
CA LEU A 304 21.00 28.25 -5.15
C LEU A 304 21.26 29.24 -6.29
N SER A 305 22.30 28.99 -7.06
CA SER A 305 22.54 29.70 -8.32
C SER A 305 21.47 29.30 -9.36
N GLU A 306 21.31 30.10 -10.44
CA GLU A 306 20.41 29.76 -11.54
C GLU A 306 20.74 28.39 -12.14
N GLU A 307 22.03 28.05 -12.29
CA GLU A 307 22.49 26.76 -12.79
C GLU A 307 22.09 25.61 -11.85
N GLN A 308 22.23 25.81 -10.54
CA GLN A 308 21.80 24.83 -9.54
C GLN A 308 20.26 24.66 -9.54
N LEU A 309 19.52 25.76 -9.76
CA LEU A 309 18.05 25.69 -9.86
C LEU A 309 17.61 24.98 -11.13
N ARG A 310 18.31 25.16 -12.25
CA ARG A 310 18.04 24.44 -13.51
C ARG A 310 18.16 22.93 -13.35
N THR A 311 19.10 22.47 -12.55
CA THR A 311 19.29 21.03 -12.29
C THR A 311 18.37 20.49 -11.20
N ALA A 312 18.02 21.33 -10.22
CA ALA A 312 17.17 20.91 -9.09
C ALA A 312 15.67 21.00 -9.37
N CYS A 313 15.25 21.65 -10.46
CA CYS A 313 13.83 21.74 -10.82
C CYS A 313 13.28 20.40 -11.33
N MET A 314 11.99 20.21 -11.15
CA MET A 314 11.27 18.99 -11.55
C MET A 314 10.07 19.37 -12.42
N PRO A 315 10.30 19.63 -13.74
CA PRO A 315 9.22 20.03 -14.66
C PRO A 315 8.17 18.95 -14.78
N LYS A 316 6.89 19.37 -14.68
CA LYS A 316 5.76 18.46 -14.75
C LYS A 316 5.49 18.01 -16.17
N TRP A 317 5.36 16.70 -16.38
CA TRP A 317 4.95 16.10 -17.64
C TRP A 317 3.52 16.49 -18.03
N ASN A 318 3.32 16.82 -19.28
CA ASN A 318 2.02 16.85 -19.91
C ASN A 318 1.69 15.48 -20.51
N THR A 319 1.12 14.60 -19.69
CA THR A 319 0.76 13.23 -20.08
C THR A 319 -0.43 13.17 -21.06
N GLU A 320 -1.11 14.31 -21.31
CA GLU A 320 -2.09 14.43 -22.40
C GLU A 320 -1.42 14.55 -23.78
N ASN A 321 -0.16 15.02 -23.84
CA ASN A 321 0.59 15.12 -25.08
C ASN A 321 0.94 13.72 -25.63
N PRO A 322 0.54 13.36 -26.87
CA PRO A 322 0.74 12.01 -27.39
C PRO A 322 2.21 11.58 -27.50
N GLN A 323 3.12 12.51 -27.85
CA GLN A 323 4.55 12.21 -28.01
C GLN A 323 5.24 12.00 -26.66
N ALA A 324 4.94 12.85 -25.66
CA ALA A 324 5.43 12.70 -24.29
C ALA A 324 4.95 11.37 -23.70
N LYS A 325 3.67 11.06 -23.87
CA LYS A 325 3.08 9.80 -23.44
C LYS A 325 3.73 8.57 -24.12
N GLU A 326 3.91 8.60 -25.43
CA GLU A 326 4.58 7.53 -26.20
C GLU A 326 6.00 7.30 -25.68
N TYR A 327 6.76 8.37 -25.41
CA TYR A 327 8.10 8.27 -24.84
C TYR A 327 8.08 7.58 -23.47
N LEU A 328 7.22 8.02 -22.56
CA LEU A 328 7.12 7.47 -21.20
C LEU A 328 6.66 6.00 -21.23
N LEU A 329 5.59 5.68 -21.98
CA LEU A 329 5.10 4.30 -22.10
C LEU A 329 6.11 3.39 -22.83
N GLY A 330 6.90 3.94 -23.76
CA GLY A 330 8.02 3.24 -24.39
C GLY A 330 9.09 2.81 -23.37
N ALA A 331 9.45 3.69 -22.46
CA ALA A 331 10.37 3.38 -21.35
C ALA A 331 9.78 2.32 -20.41
N VAL A 332 8.51 2.46 -20.03
CA VAL A 332 7.78 1.47 -19.22
C VAL A 332 7.82 0.08 -19.87
N ALA A 333 7.52 0.02 -21.16
CA ALA A 333 7.54 -1.23 -21.92
C ALA A 333 8.95 -1.85 -21.99
N LYS A 334 9.99 -1.02 -22.16
CA LYS A 334 11.40 -1.47 -22.16
C LYS A 334 11.73 -2.21 -20.87
N TRP A 335 11.55 -1.57 -19.71
CA TRP A 335 11.94 -2.13 -18.43
C TRP A 335 11.07 -3.31 -18.01
N THR A 336 9.77 -3.27 -18.33
CA THR A 336 8.89 -4.41 -18.07
C THR A 336 9.32 -5.65 -18.86
N ARG A 337 9.75 -5.51 -20.13
CA ARG A 337 10.29 -6.62 -20.94
C ARG A 337 11.61 -7.17 -20.41
N MET A 338 12.37 -6.40 -19.64
CA MET A 338 13.59 -6.89 -18.99
C MET A 338 13.32 -7.86 -17.83
N GLY A 339 12.05 -8.01 -17.42
CA GLY A 339 11.65 -9.04 -16.48
C GLY A 339 11.41 -8.54 -15.06
N ILE A 340 11.22 -7.25 -14.85
CA ILE A 340 10.76 -6.73 -13.55
C ILE A 340 9.36 -7.23 -13.25
N ASP A 341 9.04 -7.33 -11.96
CA ASP A 341 7.77 -7.88 -11.47
C ASP A 341 6.73 -6.80 -11.14
N GLY A 342 7.03 -5.54 -11.36
CA GLY A 342 6.08 -4.46 -11.15
C GLY A 342 6.69 -3.08 -11.01
N TRP A 343 5.82 -2.15 -10.66
CA TRP A 343 6.11 -0.72 -10.54
C TRP A 343 5.52 -0.13 -9.26
N ARG A 344 6.28 0.71 -8.58
CA ARG A 344 5.77 1.73 -7.66
C ARG A 344 5.79 3.06 -8.40
N LEU A 345 4.73 3.85 -8.29
CA LEU A 345 4.53 5.06 -9.07
C LEU A 345 4.56 6.27 -8.16
N ASP A 346 5.55 7.14 -8.39
CA ASP A 346 5.81 8.34 -7.62
C ASP A 346 4.77 9.43 -7.91
N VAL A 347 4.35 10.18 -6.87
CA VAL A 347 3.37 11.27 -6.95
C VAL A 347 2.14 10.90 -7.81
N ALA A 348 1.67 9.68 -7.67
CA ALA A 348 0.68 9.08 -8.56
C ALA A 348 -0.67 9.81 -8.61
N THR A 349 -0.99 10.62 -7.59
CA THR A 349 -2.22 11.40 -7.49
C THR A 349 -2.29 12.57 -8.47
N GLU A 350 -1.16 13.01 -9.02
CA GLU A 350 -1.07 14.23 -9.83
C GLU A 350 -0.97 13.95 -11.33
N VAL A 351 -1.01 12.68 -11.72
CA VAL A 351 -1.05 12.25 -13.12
C VAL A 351 -2.46 11.79 -13.46
N ASP A 352 -2.90 12.07 -14.68
CA ASP A 352 -4.27 11.78 -15.11
C ASP A 352 -4.59 10.28 -15.18
N SER A 353 -5.85 9.94 -14.89
CA SER A 353 -6.33 8.55 -14.86
C SER A 353 -6.28 7.86 -16.22
N HIS A 354 -6.29 8.60 -17.33
CA HIS A 354 -6.21 8.02 -18.66
C HIS A 354 -4.81 7.48 -18.93
N PHE A 355 -3.78 8.26 -18.58
CA PHE A 355 -2.40 7.80 -18.64
C PHE A 355 -2.19 6.53 -17.80
N TRP A 356 -2.74 6.47 -16.59
CA TRP A 356 -2.59 5.30 -15.73
C TRP A 356 -3.28 4.05 -16.26
N ARG A 357 -4.40 4.18 -16.97
CA ARG A 357 -5.03 3.05 -17.66
C ARG A 357 -4.16 2.53 -18.80
N GLU A 358 -3.63 3.40 -19.64
CA GLU A 358 -2.70 3.03 -20.71
C GLU A 358 -1.38 2.45 -20.15
N PHE A 359 -0.88 2.99 -19.04
CA PHE A 359 0.24 2.43 -18.30
C PHE A 359 -0.04 0.98 -17.88
N ARG A 360 -1.18 0.75 -17.22
CA ARG A 360 -1.59 -0.59 -16.81
C ARG A 360 -1.72 -1.55 -18.00
N GLU A 361 -2.35 -1.12 -19.07
CA GLU A 361 -2.47 -1.91 -20.30
C GLU A 361 -1.10 -2.27 -20.87
N THR A 362 -0.17 -1.33 -20.90
CA THR A 362 1.21 -1.54 -21.36
C THR A 362 1.93 -2.57 -20.48
N VAL A 363 1.91 -2.40 -19.19
CA VAL A 363 2.59 -3.29 -18.22
C VAL A 363 1.97 -4.69 -18.25
N ARG A 364 0.64 -4.78 -18.15
CA ARG A 364 -0.10 -6.06 -18.09
C ARG A 364 -0.11 -6.79 -19.44
N GLY A 365 0.00 -6.07 -20.54
CA GLY A 365 0.18 -6.65 -21.87
C GLY A 365 1.52 -7.37 -22.04
N ILE A 366 2.55 -6.97 -21.28
CA ILE A 366 3.87 -7.58 -21.29
C ILE A 366 3.99 -8.65 -20.19
N ASN A 367 3.64 -8.29 -18.97
CA ASN A 367 3.67 -9.18 -17.81
C ASN A 367 2.30 -9.15 -17.10
N PRO A 368 1.40 -10.11 -17.36
CA PRO A 368 0.07 -10.16 -16.74
C PRO A 368 0.09 -10.27 -15.20
N ASP A 369 1.20 -10.70 -14.61
CA ASP A 369 1.38 -10.88 -13.16
C ASP A 369 2.23 -9.77 -12.51
N ALA A 370 2.47 -8.66 -13.22
CA ALA A 370 3.19 -7.51 -12.70
C ALA A 370 2.32 -6.72 -11.70
N LEU A 371 2.89 -6.28 -10.59
CA LEU A 371 2.24 -5.47 -9.57
C LEU A 371 2.37 -3.97 -9.90
N ILE A 372 1.29 -3.22 -9.70
CA ILE A 372 1.27 -1.75 -9.87
C ILE A 372 0.80 -1.10 -8.57
N ILE A 373 1.69 -0.36 -7.91
CA ILE A 373 1.44 0.33 -6.65
C ILE A 373 1.60 1.84 -6.85
N GLY A 374 0.61 2.63 -6.42
CA GLY A 374 0.72 4.08 -6.40
C GLY A 374 1.24 4.62 -5.06
N GLU A 375 1.95 5.74 -5.10
CA GLU A 375 2.18 6.53 -3.89
C GLU A 375 1.00 7.44 -3.62
N PHE A 376 0.30 7.19 -2.50
CA PHE A 376 -0.84 7.98 -2.08
C PHE A 376 -0.79 8.25 -0.58
N TRP A 377 -0.93 9.52 -0.21
CA TRP A 377 -0.97 9.97 1.19
C TRP A 377 -2.41 10.15 1.71
N ARG A 378 -3.40 9.96 0.84
CA ARG A 378 -4.83 10.23 1.09
C ARG A 378 -5.69 9.07 0.65
N ASN A 379 -7.01 9.27 0.67
CA ASN A 379 -7.96 8.30 0.09
C ASN A 379 -7.67 8.07 -1.39
N SER A 380 -7.52 6.81 -1.77
CA SER A 380 -7.16 6.36 -3.12
C SER A 380 -8.24 5.50 -3.78
N GLU A 381 -9.46 5.47 -3.24
CA GLU A 381 -10.55 4.59 -3.68
C GLU A 381 -10.83 4.73 -5.18
N ALA A 382 -10.86 5.96 -5.72
CA ALA A 382 -11.13 6.22 -7.13
C ALA A 382 -10.10 5.60 -8.10
N TRP A 383 -8.89 5.31 -7.65
CA TRP A 383 -7.82 4.71 -8.45
C TRP A 383 -7.67 3.20 -8.27
N LEU A 384 -8.43 2.61 -7.31
CA LEU A 384 -8.34 1.20 -6.95
C LEU A 384 -9.57 0.39 -7.41
N GLN A 385 -10.13 0.77 -8.55
CA GLN A 385 -11.27 0.08 -9.17
C GLN A 385 -10.85 -1.10 -10.06
N GLY A 386 -9.54 -1.42 -10.13
CA GLY A 386 -9.00 -2.54 -10.91
C GLY A 386 -8.50 -2.16 -12.30
N ASP A 387 -8.64 -0.90 -12.70
CA ASP A 387 -8.26 -0.38 -14.02
C ASP A 387 -7.00 0.49 -14.03
N GLN A 388 -6.46 0.86 -12.86
CA GLN A 388 -5.25 1.69 -12.72
C GLN A 388 -4.21 1.00 -11.82
N TYR A 389 -4.37 1.05 -10.51
CA TYR A 389 -3.45 0.41 -9.56
C TYR A 389 -4.04 -0.87 -8.97
N ASP A 390 -3.16 -1.76 -8.51
CA ASP A 390 -3.56 -2.92 -7.71
C ASP A 390 -3.72 -2.53 -6.24
N GLY A 391 -2.83 -1.67 -5.74
CA GLY A 391 -2.79 -1.16 -4.39
C GLY A 391 -2.00 0.16 -4.31
N VAL A 392 -1.81 0.64 -3.09
CA VAL A 392 -1.03 1.86 -2.83
C VAL A 392 -0.12 1.67 -1.61
N MET A 393 0.88 2.55 -1.44
CA MET A 393 1.61 2.67 -0.19
C MET A 393 0.64 3.13 0.90
N ASN A 394 0.42 2.28 1.92
CA ASN A 394 -0.66 2.45 2.89
C ASN A 394 -0.29 3.41 4.02
N TYR A 395 -0.07 4.68 3.70
CA TYR A 395 0.24 5.71 4.69
C TYR A 395 -0.87 5.95 5.72
N GLY A 396 -2.12 5.58 5.41
CA GLY A 396 -3.22 5.62 6.37
C GLY A 396 -2.98 4.66 7.55
N VAL A 397 -2.60 3.43 7.25
CA VAL A 397 -2.23 2.42 8.27
C VAL A 397 -0.90 2.74 8.93
N GLN A 398 0.10 3.23 8.17
CA GLN A 398 1.37 3.67 8.72
C GLN A 398 1.17 4.74 9.80
N ARG A 399 0.41 5.78 9.51
CA ARG A 399 0.10 6.84 10.47
C ARG A 399 -0.60 6.30 11.72
N ALA A 400 -1.59 5.43 11.56
CA ALA A 400 -2.29 4.81 12.68
C ALA A 400 -1.34 3.98 13.55
N ALA A 401 -0.44 3.20 12.91
CA ALA A 401 0.57 2.40 13.62
C ALA A 401 1.58 3.27 14.39
N VAL A 402 2.01 4.39 13.81
CA VAL A 402 2.89 5.36 14.50
C VAL A 402 2.19 5.97 15.71
N GLU A 403 0.94 6.43 15.57
CA GLU A 403 0.19 7.05 16.69
C GLU A 403 -0.07 6.03 17.80
N TYR A 404 -0.38 4.77 17.49
CA TYR A 404 -0.63 3.74 18.49
C TYR A 404 0.65 3.17 19.09
N PHE A 405 1.56 2.64 18.28
CA PHE A 405 2.73 1.91 18.78
C PHE A 405 3.86 2.82 19.22
N ALA A 406 4.23 3.82 18.40
CA ALA A 406 5.38 4.66 18.69
C ALA A 406 5.07 5.73 19.74
N LYS A 407 3.93 6.42 19.60
CA LYS A 407 3.58 7.57 20.42
C LYS A 407 2.63 7.26 21.58
N SER A 408 1.91 6.12 21.55
CA SER A 408 0.82 5.79 22.49
C SER A 408 -0.24 6.89 22.59
N ALA A 409 -0.51 7.57 21.47
CA ALA A 409 -1.42 8.71 21.41
C ALA A 409 -2.89 8.31 21.29
N VAL A 410 -3.17 7.06 20.92
CA VAL A 410 -4.52 6.52 20.76
C VAL A 410 -4.68 5.21 21.52
N ALA A 411 -5.90 4.96 22.04
CA ALA A 411 -6.23 3.71 22.71
C ALA A 411 -6.39 2.54 21.70
N PRO A 412 -6.30 1.27 22.14
CA PRO A 412 -6.46 0.10 21.29
C PRO A 412 -7.76 0.10 20.50
N GLN A 413 -8.87 0.49 21.11
CA GLN A 413 -10.16 0.58 20.46
C GLN A 413 -10.15 1.62 19.32
N ARG A 414 -9.57 2.81 19.56
CA ARG A 414 -9.47 3.84 18.51
C ARG A 414 -8.57 3.40 17.36
N PHE A 415 -7.48 2.72 17.67
CA PHE A 415 -6.62 2.11 16.64
C PHE A 415 -7.39 1.11 15.77
N GLN A 416 -8.14 0.19 16.39
CA GLN A 416 -9.03 -0.75 15.72
C GLN A 416 -10.06 -0.05 14.82
N GLU A 417 -10.70 1.02 15.29
CA GLU A 417 -11.68 1.80 14.52
C GLU A 417 -11.06 2.44 13.28
N ILE A 418 -9.86 3.01 13.39
CA ILE A 418 -9.11 3.58 12.26
C ILE A 418 -8.75 2.48 11.24
N LEU A 419 -8.32 1.31 11.70
CA LEU A 419 -8.02 0.19 10.80
C LEU A 419 -9.27 -0.31 10.07
N THR A 420 -10.40 -0.39 10.77
CA THR A 420 -11.69 -0.76 10.16
C THR A 420 -12.10 0.25 9.10
N GLU A 421 -12.03 1.55 9.41
CA GLU A 421 -12.31 2.62 8.44
C GLU A 421 -11.43 2.47 7.18
N ASN A 422 -10.13 2.21 7.33
CA ASN A 422 -9.23 2.00 6.20
C ASN A 422 -9.61 0.77 5.36
N LEU A 423 -9.94 -0.36 6.00
CA LEU A 423 -10.32 -1.59 5.29
C LEU A 423 -11.65 -1.44 4.54
N MET A 424 -12.65 -0.78 5.15
CA MET A 424 -13.97 -0.62 4.54
C MET A 424 -13.97 0.37 3.37
N ARG A 425 -12.91 1.16 3.23
CA ARG A 425 -12.72 2.14 2.16
C ARG A 425 -12.45 1.51 0.79
N TYR A 426 -11.99 0.25 0.76
CA TYR A 426 -11.52 -0.41 -0.45
C TYR A 426 -12.17 -1.79 -0.65
N SER A 427 -12.07 -2.31 -1.87
CA SER A 427 -12.40 -3.71 -2.16
C SER A 427 -11.39 -4.66 -1.48
N ASP A 428 -11.78 -5.93 -1.31
CA ASP A 428 -10.91 -6.92 -0.69
C ASP A 428 -9.61 -7.11 -1.49
N ALA A 429 -9.68 -7.12 -2.82
CA ALA A 429 -8.51 -7.27 -3.69
C ALA A 429 -7.53 -6.08 -3.59
N ALA A 430 -8.06 -4.86 -3.45
CA ALA A 430 -7.24 -3.68 -3.22
C ALA A 430 -6.57 -3.73 -1.82
N ASN A 431 -7.34 -4.11 -0.77
CA ASN A 431 -6.78 -4.28 0.57
C ASN A 431 -5.65 -5.30 0.63
N ASP A 432 -5.79 -6.42 -0.08
CA ASP A 432 -4.76 -7.46 -0.20
C ASP A 432 -3.49 -6.96 -0.88
N SER A 433 -3.61 -5.96 -1.76
CA SER A 433 -2.52 -5.38 -2.56
C SER A 433 -1.93 -4.10 -1.96
N MET A 434 -2.38 -3.66 -0.76
CA MET A 434 -1.79 -2.52 -0.07
C MET A 434 -0.36 -2.81 0.37
N LEU A 435 0.58 -1.91 0.06
CA LEU A 435 1.93 -1.97 0.58
C LEU A 435 1.96 -1.32 1.96
N ASN A 436 1.93 -2.13 3.01
CA ASN A 436 1.94 -1.67 4.40
C ASN A 436 3.37 -1.44 4.87
N LEU A 437 3.60 -0.33 5.54
CA LEU A 437 4.93 0.09 6.00
C LEU A 437 4.84 0.75 7.38
N LEU A 438 5.96 0.79 8.10
CA LEU A 438 6.11 1.55 9.35
C LEU A 438 6.91 2.84 9.12
N ASP A 439 7.87 2.77 8.23
CA ASP A 439 8.76 3.85 7.80
C ASP A 439 9.14 3.68 6.32
N SER A 440 9.71 4.72 5.73
CA SER A 440 10.17 4.75 4.34
C SER A 440 11.30 5.77 4.17
N HIS A 441 11.76 5.95 2.94
CA HIS A 441 12.73 6.99 2.58
C HIS A 441 12.18 8.43 2.67
N ASP A 442 10.86 8.60 2.86
CA ASP A 442 10.17 9.89 2.97
C ASP A 442 9.75 10.24 4.41
N THR A 443 9.93 9.32 5.35
CA THR A 443 9.50 9.51 6.73
C THR A 443 10.66 9.28 7.71
N ALA A 444 10.55 9.86 8.90
CA ALA A 444 11.44 9.47 10.00
C ALA A 444 11.32 7.97 10.27
N ARG A 445 12.44 7.32 10.63
CA ARG A 445 12.46 5.90 10.98
C ARG A 445 11.61 5.63 12.22
N PHE A 446 10.84 4.57 12.19
CA PHE A 446 9.92 4.23 13.26
C PHE A 446 10.62 4.13 14.64
N LEU A 447 11.82 3.55 14.69
CA LEU A 447 12.59 3.42 15.92
C LEU A 447 12.96 4.80 16.51
N THR A 448 13.26 5.79 15.67
CA THR A 448 13.50 7.18 16.10
C THR A 448 12.24 7.79 16.69
N VAL A 449 11.11 7.66 15.98
CA VAL A 449 9.81 8.20 16.45
C VAL A 449 9.38 7.56 17.78
N SER A 450 9.73 6.29 18.01
CA SER A 450 9.45 5.59 19.27
C SER A 450 10.45 5.89 20.40
N GLY A 451 11.37 6.86 20.21
CA GLY A 451 12.39 7.21 21.19
C GLY A 451 13.44 6.11 21.42
N GLY A 452 13.74 5.31 20.40
CA GLY A 452 14.69 4.20 20.47
C GLY A 452 14.13 2.94 21.13
N ASN A 453 12.81 2.86 21.38
CA ASN A 453 12.19 1.73 22.05
C ASN A 453 11.98 0.54 21.06
N THR A 454 12.90 -0.41 21.09
CA THR A 454 12.86 -1.61 20.23
C THR A 454 11.68 -2.54 20.53
N ALA A 455 11.15 -2.55 21.75
CA ALA A 455 9.99 -3.37 22.09
C ALA A 455 8.73 -2.85 21.39
N ARG A 456 8.57 -1.52 21.29
CA ARG A 456 7.49 -0.90 20.50
C ARG A 456 7.62 -1.19 19.01
N LEU A 457 8.85 -1.17 18.47
CA LEU A 457 9.08 -1.55 17.08
C LEU A 457 8.74 -3.02 16.83
N LYS A 458 9.07 -3.94 17.77
CA LYS A 458 8.67 -5.34 17.67
C LYS A 458 7.16 -5.53 17.66
N ASN A 459 6.43 -4.78 18.50
CA ASN A 459 4.96 -4.79 18.51
C ASN A 459 4.38 -4.30 17.19
N ALA A 460 4.89 -3.19 16.66
CA ALA A 460 4.47 -2.63 15.38
C ALA A 460 4.79 -3.60 14.22
N ALA A 461 5.93 -4.27 14.24
CA ALA A 461 6.29 -5.31 13.27
C ALA A 461 5.34 -6.53 13.37
N ALA A 462 5.03 -7.00 14.59
CA ALA A 462 4.07 -8.11 14.77
C ALA A 462 2.69 -7.76 14.18
N PHE A 463 2.22 -6.53 14.38
CA PHE A 463 1.02 -6.02 13.72
C PHE A 463 1.19 -6.01 12.19
N LEU A 464 2.23 -5.39 11.66
CA LEU A 464 2.46 -5.21 10.23
C LEU A 464 2.43 -6.54 9.47
N PHE A 465 3.14 -7.55 9.97
CA PHE A 465 3.26 -8.86 9.32
C PHE A 465 2.02 -9.76 9.47
N THR A 466 1.14 -9.46 10.41
CA THR A 466 -0.10 -10.22 10.61
C THR A 466 -1.34 -9.50 10.05
N PHE A 467 -1.22 -8.24 9.67
CA PHE A 467 -2.29 -7.45 9.05
C PHE A 467 -2.57 -7.86 7.59
N VAL A 468 -3.68 -7.38 7.02
CA VAL A 468 -4.06 -7.56 5.61
C VAL A 468 -3.17 -6.70 4.72
N GLY A 469 -2.82 -7.18 3.52
CA GLY A 469 -1.95 -6.50 2.58
C GLY A 469 -0.51 -6.99 2.64
N MET A 470 0.40 -6.37 1.92
CA MET A 470 1.80 -6.76 1.79
C MET A 470 2.66 -5.99 2.79
N PRO A 471 3.29 -6.65 3.78
CA PRO A 471 4.22 -5.98 4.68
C PRO A 471 5.50 -5.56 3.95
N CYS A 472 5.96 -4.34 4.20
CA CYS A 472 7.21 -3.79 3.68
C CYS A 472 8.11 -3.32 4.82
N THR A 473 9.36 -3.76 4.80
CA THR A 473 10.41 -3.31 5.70
C THR A 473 11.31 -2.33 4.94
N TYR A 474 11.52 -1.14 5.46
CA TYR A 474 12.51 -0.21 4.94
C TYR A 474 13.91 -0.67 5.37
N TYR A 475 14.90 -0.61 4.46
CA TYR A 475 16.24 -1.16 4.70
C TYR A 475 16.84 -0.68 6.03
N GLY A 476 17.37 -1.62 6.80
CA GLY A 476 18.02 -1.37 8.08
C GLY A 476 17.10 -1.19 9.29
N THR A 477 15.77 -1.14 9.11
CA THR A 477 14.82 -1.11 10.22
C THR A 477 14.91 -2.40 11.04
N GLU A 478 15.14 -3.53 10.40
CA GLU A 478 15.29 -4.85 11.02
C GLU A 478 16.55 -5.01 11.88
N ILE A 479 17.57 -4.19 11.66
CA ILE A 479 18.78 -4.17 12.48
C ILE A 479 18.82 -3.04 13.50
N GLY A 480 17.78 -2.18 13.52
CA GLY A 480 17.64 -1.09 14.48
C GLY A 480 18.24 0.24 14.05
N MET A 481 18.37 0.50 12.76
CA MET A 481 18.79 1.82 12.27
C MET A 481 17.79 2.91 12.67
N THR A 482 18.33 4.08 13.01
CA THR A 482 17.59 5.29 13.37
C THR A 482 17.83 6.41 12.36
N GLY A 483 16.91 7.35 12.26
CA GLY A 483 17.02 8.55 11.42
C GLY A 483 15.77 9.41 11.54
N GLU A 484 15.99 10.73 11.61
CA GLU A 484 14.94 11.73 11.51
C GLU A 484 14.43 11.81 10.05
N ASN A 485 13.66 12.82 9.70
CA ASN A 485 13.21 13.04 8.33
C ASN A 485 14.38 13.17 7.33
N ASP A 486 14.07 13.12 6.02
CA ASP A 486 15.04 13.32 4.94
C ASP A 486 15.95 14.54 5.21
N PRO A 487 17.28 14.40 5.12
CA PRO A 487 18.06 13.25 4.61
C PRO A 487 18.45 12.19 5.66
N ASP A 488 18.19 12.39 6.96
CA ASP A 488 18.73 11.54 8.05
C ASP A 488 18.13 10.11 8.04
N CYS A 489 16.91 9.93 7.57
CA CYS A 489 16.32 8.58 7.38
C CYS A 489 17.04 7.74 6.31
N ARG A 490 17.85 8.37 5.44
CA ARG A 490 18.58 7.77 4.30
C ARG A 490 20.05 7.52 4.59
N LYS A 491 20.39 7.14 5.83
CA LYS A 491 21.76 6.69 6.20
C LYS A 491 22.17 5.46 5.41
N ALA A 492 23.49 5.34 5.13
CA ALA A 492 24.02 4.11 4.55
C ALA A 492 23.71 2.91 5.45
N PHE A 493 23.39 1.77 4.84
CA PHE A 493 23.19 0.53 5.59
C PHE A 493 24.48 0.16 6.33
N ASP A 494 24.35 -0.13 7.61
CA ASP A 494 25.49 -0.54 8.46
C ASP A 494 25.74 -2.03 8.30
N TRP A 495 26.74 -2.39 7.48
CA TRP A 495 27.14 -3.78 7.23
C TRP A 495 28.03 -4.38 8.30
N GLU A 496 28.39 -3.64 9.36
CA GLU A 496 29.13 -4.16 10.50
C GLU A 496 28.17 -4.91 11.45
N GLU A 497 28.16 -6.23 11.37
CA GLU A 497 27.21 -7.08 12.11
C GLU A 497 27.28 -6.93 13.63
N SER A 498 28.43 -6.49 14.16
CA SER A 498 28.62 -6.23 15.60
C SER A 498 27.75 -5.06 16.10
N HIS A 499 27.28 -4.19 15.21
CA HIS A 499 26.40 -3.07 15.54
C HIS A 499 24.91 -3.44 15.49
N TRP A 500 24.56 -4.61 14.92
CA TRP A 500 23.19 -4.98 14.69
C TRP A 500 22.44 -5.35 15.97
N ASN A 501 21.19 -4.93 16.05
CA ASN A 501 20.26 -5.49 17.02
C ASN A 501 19.80 -6.88 16.55
N THR A 502 20.56 -7.92 16.94
CA THR A 502 20.35 -9.30 16.50
C THR A 502 19.03 -9.87 17.00
N ASP A 503 18.54 -9.44 18.16
CA ASP A 503 17.26 -9.83 18.71
C ASP A 503 16.09 -9.26 17.89
N LEU A 504 16.19 -7.99 17.46
CA LEU A 504 15.22 -7.39 16.55
C LEU A 504 15.24 -8.08 15.18
N ARG A 505 16.43 -8.33 14.60
CA ARG A 505 16.58 -9.05 13.33
C ARG A 505 15.95 -10.44 13.38
N THR A 506 16.18 -11.18 14.45
CA THR A 506 15.58 -12.50 14.66
C THR A 506 14.06 -12.42 14.74
N HIS A 507 13.52 -11.38 15.38
CA HIS A 507 12.08 -11.13 15.44
C HIS A 507 11.48 -10.90 14.04
N TYR A 508 12.12 -10.06 13.20
CA TYR A 508 11.72 -9.85 11.81
C TYR A 508 11.77 -11.14 10.99
N GLN A 509 12.84 -11.93 11.11
CA GLN A 509 12.94 -13.22 10.42
C GLN A 509 11.78 -14.17 10.76
N LYS A 510 11.40 -14.26 12.04
CA LYS A 510 10.26 -15.07 12.49
C LYS A 510 8.95 -14.57 11.85
N LEU A 511 8.71 -13.27 11.88
CA LEU A 511 7.50 -12.65 11.32
C LEU A 511 7.41 -12.84 9.79
N MET A 512 8.49 -12.61 9.06
CA MET A 512 8.55 -12.84 7.62
C MET A 512 8.30 -14.30 7.25
N ARG A 513 8.86 -15.23 8.03
CA ARG A 513 8.59 -16.67 7.86
C ARG A 513 7.12 -17.00 8.12
N LEU A 514 6.51 -16.47 9.19
CA LEU A 514 5.10 -16.69 9.50
C LEU A 514 4.22 -16.19 8.34
N ARG A 515 4.45 -14.97 7.85
CA ARG A 515 3.71 -14.42 6.71
C ARG A 515 3.77 -15.31 5.47
N LYS A 516 4.94 -15.87 5.15
CA LYS A 516 5.13 -16.74 3.98
C LYS A 516 4.53 -18.14 4.14
N THR A 517 4.35 -18.64 5.37
CA THR A 517 3.97 -20.02 5.63
C THR A 517 2.54 -20.22 6.13
N ARG A 518 1.90 -19.17 6.69
CA ARG A 518 0.57 -19.24 7.27
C ARG A 518 -0.50 -18.69 6.32
N LYS A 519 -1.35 -19.59 5.83
CA LYS A 519 -2.39 -19.23 4.86
C LYS A 519 -3.41 -18.25 5.44
N ALA A 520 -3.76 -18.36 6.72
CA ALA A 520 -4.64 -17.40 7.37
C ALA A 520 -4.09 -15.96 7.33
N LEU A 521 -2.76 -15.76 7.41
CA LEU A 521 -2.15 -14.44 7.25
C LEU A 521 -2.19 -13.94 5.80
N GLN A 522 -2.17 -14.84 4.83
CA GLN A 522 -2.16 -14.54 3.40
C GLN A 522 -3.56 -14.23 2.86
N GLU A 523 -4.55 -15.07 3.18
CA GLU A 523 -5.86 -15.10 2.52
C GLU A 523 -7.04 -15.05 3.52
N GLY A 524 -6.74 -15.08 4.84
CA GLY A 524 -7.76 -15.12 5.88
C GLY A 524 -8.49 -13.80 6.05
N THR A 525 -9.73 -13.88 6.51
CA THR A 525 -10.48 -12.70 6.97
C THR A 525 -9.79 -12.07 8.17
N VAL A 526 -10.05 -10.79 8.41
CA VAL A 526 -9.54 -10.05 9.56
C VAL A 526 -10.70 -9.60 10.45
N ARG A 527 -10.53 -9.77 11.77
CA ARG A 527 -11.43 -9.18 12.77
C ARG A 527 -10.60 -8.54 13.88
N PHE A 528 -11.05 -7.39 14.35
CA PHE A 528 -10.42 -6.69 15.46
C PHE A 528 -11.26 -6.81 16.73
N ARG A 529 -10.57 -6.88 17.85
CA ARG A 529 -11.16 -6.79 19.18
C ARG A 529 -10.24 -6.01 20.11
N SER A 530 -10.80 -5.42 21.13
CA SER A 530 -10.05 -4.89 22.28
C SER A 530 -10.47 -5.63 23.53
N GLN A 531 -9.52 -5.94 24.41
CA GLN A 531 -9.78 -6.49 25.73
C GLN A 531 -8.96 -5.70 26.75
N GLY A 532 -9.58 -4.74 27.40
CA GLY A 532 -8.86 -3.76 28.22
C GLY A 532 -7.90 -2.95 27.35
N ASP A 533 -6.63 -2.89 27.74
CA ASP A 533 -5.59 -2.17 27.00
C ASP A 533 -4.88 -3.02 25.93
N LEU A 534 -5.37 -4.24 25.68
CA LEU A 534 -4.85 -5.11 24.62
C LEU A 534 -5.50 -4.83 23.28
N PHE A 535 -4.69 -4.71 22.24
CA PHE A 535 -5.14 -4.81 20.86
C PHE A 535 -5.13 -6.28 20.43
N VAL A 536 -6.24 -6.75 19.87
CA VAL A 536 -6.40 -8.13 19.42
C VAL A 536 -6.86 -8.16 17.98
N MET A 537 -6.16 -8.91 17.15
CA MET A 537 -6.48 -9.12 15.74
C MET A 537 -6.56 -10.62 15.43
N GLU A 538 -7.67 -11.05 14.86
CA GLU A 538 -7.90 -12.42 14.42
C GLU A 538 -7.73 -12.51 12.90
N ARG A 539 -7.00 -13.52 12.43
CA ARG A 539 -6.90 -13.89 11.03
C ARG A 539 -7.38 -15.31 10.87
N GLN A 540 -8.45 -15.52 10.08
CA GLN A 540 -9.10 -16.81 9.94
C GLN A 540 -9.24 -17.23 8.47
N LEU A 541 -8.78 -18.44 8.16
CA LEU A 541 -9.01 -19.11 6.89
C LEU A 541 -9.45 -20.55 7.17
N GLN A 542 -10.70 -20.86 6.87
CA GLN A 542 -11.29 -22.17 7.18
C GLN A 542 -11.09 -22.55 8.67
N VAL A 543 -10.29 -23.58 8.94
CA VAL A 543 -10.00 -24.05 10.31
C VAL A 543 -8.77 -23.37 10.93
N GLU A 544 -7.91 -22.74 10.12
CA GLU A 544 -6.74 -22.03 10.62
C GLU A 544 -7.18 -20.68 11.22
N LEU A 545 -6.97 -20.50 12.50
CA LEU A 545 -7.19 -19.25 13.23
C LEU A 545 -5.92 -18.83 13.93
N LEU A 546 -5.44 -17.64 13.59
CA LEU A 546 -4.31 -16.98 14.25
C LEU A 546 -4.81 -15.72 14.96
N VAL A 547 -4.40 -15.56 16.22
CA VAL A 547 -4.78 -14.41 17.03
C VAL A 547 -3.53 -13.64 17.46
N THR A 548 -3.37 -12.43 16.95
CA THR A 548 -2.31 -11.52 17.36
C THR A 548 -2.82 -10.69 18.53
N VAL A 549 -2.15 -10.82 19.69
CA VAL A 549 -2.46 -10.07 20.91
C VAL A 549 -1.27 -9.16 21.22
N ILE A 550 -1.52 -7.88 21.35
CA ILE A 550 -0.46 -6.88 21.57
C ILE A 550 -0.76 -6.04 22.80
N ASN A 551 0.19 -6.04 23.74
CA ASN A 551 0.25 -5.14 24.87
C ASN A 551 1.24 -4.00 24.53
N ASN A 552 0.73 -2.79 24.31
CA ASN A 552 1.57 -1.61 24.07
C ASN A 552 1.66 -0.69 25.31
N THR A 553 1.42 -1.25 26.52
CA THR A 553 1.55 -0.55 27.80
C THR A 553 2.81 -0.98 28.56
N ASP A 554 3.15 -0.24 29.60
CA ASP A 554 4.30 -0.49 30.49
C ASP A 554 4.02 -1.46 31.65
N CYS A 555 2.80 -2.01 31.71
CA CYS A 555 2.40 -2.97 32.72
C CYS A 555 1.87 -4.27 32.09
N PRO A 556 1.99 -5.43 32.78
CA PRO A 556 1.46 -6.69 32.27
C PRO A 556 -0.06 -6.64 32.18
N GLN A 557 -0.62 -7.26 31.15
CA GLN A 557 -2.05 -7.36 30.89
C GLN A 557 -2.47 -8.83 30.83
N ASN A 558 -3.72 -9.11 31.17
CA ASN A 558 -4.25 -10.47 31.09
C ASN A 558 -5.15 -10.61 29.84
N TYR A 559 -4.85 -11.60 29.02
CA TYR A 559 -5.68 -11.99 27.90
C TYR A 559 -6.42 -13.30 28.19
N THR A 560 -7.74 -13.29 28.00
CA THR A 560 -8.55 -14.49 28.20
C THR A 560 -8.69 -15.25 26.87
N LEU A 561 -8.05 -16.39 26.79
CA LEU A 561 -8.16 -17.32 25.66
C LEU A 561 -9.49 -18.07 25.72
N SER A 562 -10.33 -17.92 24.70
CA SER A 562 -11.54 -18.73 24.53
C SER A 562 -11.27 -19.89 23.59
N GLY A 563 -11.20 -21.11 24.09
CA GLY A 563 -10.96 -22.33 23.32
C GLY A 563 -9.54 -22.89 23.49
N ASN A 564 -9.23 -23.93 22.71
CA ASN A 564 -7.96 -24.66 22.81
C ASN A 564 -6.90 -23.98 21.92
N TYR A 565 -6.09 -23.10 22.51
CA TYR A 565 -4.90 -22.60 21.84
C TYR A 565 -3.72 -23.50 22.12
N VAL A 566 -2.91 -23.76 21.08
CA VAL A 566 -1.84 -24.75 21.14
C VAL A 566 -0.51 -24.10 21.56
N ARG A 567 -0.19 -22.93 20.99
CA ARG A 567 1.08 -22.24 21.27
C ARG A 567 1.09 -20.78 20.81
N ASP A 568 2.06 -20.02 21.33
CA ASP A 568 2.50 -18.74 20.80
C ASP A 568 3.62 -18.96 19.78
N LEU A 569 3.42 -18.51 18.54
CA LEU A 569 4.35 -18.71 17.42
C LEU A 569 5.59 -17.81 17.48
N LEU A 570 5.60 -16.74 18.31
CA LEU A 570 6.77 -15.89 18.50
C LEU A 570 7.74 -16.46 19.55
N SER A 571 7.23 -16.85 20.70
CA SER A 571 8.03 -17.43 21.79
C SER A 571 8.14 -18.96 21.73
N GLU A 572 7.34 -19.61 20.89
CA GLU A 572 7.18 -21.07 20.79
C GLU A 572 6.64 -21.73 22.08
N LYS A 573 6.15 -20.92 23.04
CA LYS A 573 5.57 -21.40 24.27
C LYS A 573 4.26 -22.12 24.00
N ALA A 574 4.18 -23.38 24.43
CA ALA A 574 2.94 -24.15 24.40
C ALA A 574 2.04 -23.80 25.58
N PHE A 575 0.73 -23.89 25.38
CA PHE A 575 -0.29 -23.76 26.41
C PHE A 575 -0.97 -25.13 26.59
N GLU A 576 -1.10 -25.56 27.84
CA GLU A 576 -1.90 -26.77 28.14
C GLU A 576 -3.36 -26.44 27.88
N GLY A 577 -3.99 -27.24 26.99
CA GLY A 577 -5.37 -27.06 26.62
C GLY A 577 -6.30 -27.21 27.81
N ALA A 578 -6.86 -26.12 28.30
CA ALA A 578 -7.92 -26.17 29.29
C ALA A 578 -9.27 -26.25 28.55
N GLN A 579 -10.16 -27.12 29.01
CA GLN A 579 -11.54 -27.22 28.51
C GLN A 579 -12.36 -25.92 28.80
N ASN A 580 -11.79 -25.02 29.62
CA ASN A 580 -12.35 -23.70 29.99
C ASN A 580 -11.34 -22.59 29.67
N ALA A 581 -11.81 -21.34 29.62
CA ALA A 581 -11.00 -20.16 29.33
C ALA A 581 -9.66 -20.13 30.11
N THR A 582 -8.55 -20.03 29.40
CA THR A 582 -7.20 -19.88 29.98
C THR A 582 -6.83 -18.41 29.98
N VAL A 583 -6.41 -17.89 31.13
CA VAL A 583 -5.87 -16.53 31.22
C VAL A 583 -4.36 -16.58 31.01
N VAL A 584 -3.88 -15.78 30.06
CA VAL A 584 -2.47 -15.65 29.73
C VAL A 584 -2.01 -14.23 30.04
N GLU A 585 -0.92 -14.11 30.77
CA GLU A 585 -0.26 -12.81 30.97
C GLU A 585 0.51 -12.42 29.73
N VAL A 586 0.22 -11.22 29.20
CA VAL A 586 0.93 -10.57 28.10
C VAL A 586 1.87 -9.52 28.71
N PRO A 587 3.19 -9.73 28.67
CA PRO A 587 4.15 -8.82 29.29
C PRO A 587 4.07 -7.40 28.75
N PRO A 588 4.64 -6.39 29.45
CA PRO A 588 4.74 -5.03 28.94
C PRO A 588 5.42 -4.97 27.58
N PHE A 589 4.92 -4.12 26.69
CA PHE A 589 5.46 -3.92 25.33
C PHE A 589 5.78 -5.21 24.60
N SER A 590 4.84 -6.16 24.61
CA SER A 590 5.03 -7.46 23.93
C SER A 590 3.85 -7.84 23.06
N ALA A 591 4.12 -8.68 22.09
CA ALA A 591 3.13 -9.30 21.20
C ALA A 591 3.19 -10.82 21.32
N MET A 592 2.04 -11.46 21.15
CA MET A 592 1.88 -12.91 20.97
C MET A 592 1.13 -13.18 19.68
N ILE A 593 1.50 -14.23 18.97
CA ILE A 593 0.74 -14.75 17.82
C ILE A 593 0.31 -16.17 18.17
N LEU A 594 -0.95 -16.27 18.58
CA LEU A 594 -1.51 -17.50 19.11
C LEU A 594 -2.12 -18.34 17.98
N GLU A 595 -1.72 -19.60 17.91
CA GLU A 595 -2.29 -20.62 17.02
C GLU A 595 -3.39 -21.40 17.78
N LYS A 596 -4.55 -21.57 17.13
CA LYS A 596 -5.68 -22.34 17.67
C LYS A 596 -5.79 -23.69 16.98
#